data_991fc1c358f1d575f77a0a71b277d2d1
#
_entry.id   991fc1c358f1d575f77a0a71b277d2d1
#
_cell.length_a   1.000
_cell.length_b   1.000
_cell.length_c   1.000
_cell.angle_alpha   90.00
_cell.angle_beta   90.00
_cell.angle_gamma   90.00
#
_symmetry.space_group_name_H-M   'P 1'
#
loop_
_entity.id
_entity.type
_entity.pdbx_description
1 polymer ?
#
loop_
_entity_poly.entity_id
_entity_poly.type
_entity_poly.pdbx_seq_one_letter_code
_entity_poly.pdbx_strand_id
1 'polypeptide(L)'
;MAGAYDDRDGVIWMDGTFVPWREAKVHVLTHALHYASAVFEGERAYGGTIFKSREHTERLLKSCDYLDIPRPYSVDELEAAKADALAKSGLTDAYVRALVWRGSGPDMGVASARNPVRTAIAVWEWGAYYGDAKMKGAKLDISKWKRPSPETIPSFAKASGLYMICTMSKHAAEAKGCSDALMMDYRGYVAEATGANVFFVKDGAVHTPKPDCFLNGITRQTVIGLLREKGVEVIERHIEPAELEGFEQCWLTGTAAEVTPVGQIGDYTFEVGALTRDIAQTYEKLVRGQLVAA
;
A
#
# COMPACT_ATOMS: atom_id res chain seq x y z
N MET A 1 -21.53 7.90 6.15
CA MET A 1 -20.68 7.39 5.03
C MET A 1 -19.94 8.58 4.46
N ALA A 2 -18.62 8.48 4.28
CA ALA A 2 -17.88 9.52 3.55
C ALA A 2 -18.49 9.64 2.14
N GLY A 3 -18.77 10.88 1.69
CA GLY A 3 -19.30 11.13 0.34
C GLY A 3 -18.38 10.63 -0.77
N ALA A 4 -18.78 10.81 -2.03
CA ALA A 4 -17.97 10.44 -3.19
C ALA A 4 -16.58 11.11 -3.14
N TYR A 5 -15.55 10.40 -3.62
CA TYR A 5 -14.18 10.92 -3.54
C TYR A 5 -13.93 12.12 -4.46
N ASP A 6 -14.73 12.32 -5.49
CA ASP A 6 -14.68 13.45 -6.41
C ASP A 6 -15.55 14.63 -5.98
N ASP A 7 -16.38 14.47 -4.96
CA ASP A 7 -17.28 15.50 -4.44
C ASP A 7 -16.96 15.82 -2.97
N ARG A 8 -15.87 16.54 -2.76
CA ARG A 8 -15.41 17.00 -1.43
C ARG A 8 -15.03 18.46 -1.47
N ASP A 9 -15.06 19.09 -0.32
CA ASP A 9 -14.50 20.43 -0.13
C ASP A 9 -12.98 20.34 0.06
N GLY A 10 -12.28 21.46 -0.16
CA GLY A 10 -10.85 21.58 -0.01
C GLY A 10 -10.11 21.67 -1.34
N VAL A 11 -8.83 21.33 -1.31
CA VAL A 11 -7.92 21.50 -2.45
C VAL A 11 -7.07 20.25 -2.67
N ILE A 12 -6.62 20.07 -3.91
CA ILE A 12 -5.60 19.08 -4.29
C ILE A 12 -4.41 19.87 -4.84
N TRP A 13 -3.19 19.51 -4.40
CA TRP A 13 -1.99 20.00 -5.04
C TRP A 13 -1.82 19.28 -6.38
N MET A 14 -1.66 20.03 -7.47
CA MET A 14 -1.54 19.51 -8.82
C MET A 14 -0.55 20.32 -9.61
N ASP A 15 0.53 19.72 -10.07
CA ASP A 15 1.57 20.31 -10.93
C ASP A 15 2.10 21.68 -10.41
N GLY A 16 2.39 21.76 -9.12
CA GLY A 16 2.97 22.96 -8.52
C GLY A 16 1.96 23.97 -7.96
N THR A 17 0.65 23.72 -8.12
CA THR A 17 -0.41 24.63 -7.65
C THR A 17 -1.52 23.90 -6.91
N PHE A 18 -2.28 24.61 -6.08
CA PHE A 18 -3.49 24.08 -5.47
C PHE A 18 -4.71 24.38 -6.32
N VAL A 19 -5.47 23.37 -6.66
CA VAL A 19 -6.73 23.47 -7.37
C VAL A 19 -7.90 23.07 -6.46
N PRO A 20 -9.12 23.65 -6.65
CA PRO A 20 -10.31 23.18 -5.95
C PRO A 20 -10.50 21.68 -6.16
N TRP A 21 -10.91 20.96 -5.11
CA TRP A 21 -11.01 19.49 -5.15
C TRP A 21 -11.82 18.97 -6.35
N ARG A 22 -13.00 19.59 -6.61
CA ARG A 22 -13.90 19.18 -7.70
C ARG A 22 -13.37 19.51 -9.09
N GLU A 23 -12.33 20.33 -9.19
CA GLU A 23 -11.69 20.73 -10.46
C GLU A 23 -10.44 19.91 -10.78
N ALA A 24 -9.97 19.06 -9.86
CA ALA A 24 -8.83 18.17 -10.09
C ALA A 24 -9.20 17.04 -11.06
N LYS A 25 -9.35 17.38 -12.33
CA LYS A 25 -9.81 16.49 -13.41
C LYS A 25 -8.72 16.25 -14.45
N VAL A 26 -8.81 15.12 -15.13
CA VAL A 26 -7.93 14.76 -16.23
C VAL A 26 -8.74 14.54 -17.51
N HIS A 27 -8.11 14.81 -18.67
CA HIS A 27 -8.74 14.59 -19.96
C HIS A 27 -8.86 13.07 -20.23
N VAL A 28 -9.94 12.63 -20.89
CA VAL A 28 -10.19 11.22 -21.22
C VAL A 28 -9.10 10.58 -22.08
N LEU A 29 -8.34 11.37 -22.85
CA LEU A 29 -7.18 10.93 -23.63
C LEU A 29 -5.87 10.99 -22.84
N THR A 30 -5.92 11.04 -21.51
CA THR A 30 -4.74 10.90 -20.68
C THR A 30 -4.11 9.53 -20.90
N HIS A 31 -2.83 9.49 -21.31
CA HIS A 31 -2.14 8.27 -21.68
C HIS A 31 -2.22 7.18 -20.59
N ALA A 32 -2.10 7.57 -19.33
CA ALA A 32 -2.20 6.65 -18.19
C ALA A 32 -3.54 5.91 -18.11
N LEU A 33 -4.65 6.48 -18.59
CA LEU A 33 -5.97 5.81 -18.61
C LEU A 33 -6.03 4.67 -19.63
N HIS A 34 -5.20 4.72 -20.67
CA HIS A 34 -5.17 3.72 -21.75
C HIS A 34 -4.06 2.69 -21.57
N TYR A 35 -2.90 3.09 -21.03
CA TYR A 35 -1.68 2.29 -20.96
C TYR A 35 -1.13 2.11 -19.56
N ALA A 36 -1.88 2.47 -18.52
CA ALA A 36 -1.53 2.35 -17.11
C ALA A 36 -0.17 2.99 -16.74
N SER A 37 0.29 4.01 -17.51
CA SER A 37 1.54 4.72 -17.29
C SER A 37 1.45 5.69 -16.11
N ALA A 38 1.24 5.13 -14.91
CA ALA A 38 1.09 5.85 -13.66
C ALA A 38 1.68 5.07 -12.49
N VAL A 39 2.22 5.80 -11.52
CA VAL A 39 2.70 5.31 -10.24
C VAL A 39 2.09 6.12 -9.11
N PHE A 40 1.95 5.53 -7.93
CA PHE A 40 1.33 6.23 -6.81
C PHE A 40 1.90 5.80 -5.47
N GLU A 41 1.68 6.63 -4.47
CA GLU A 41 1.93 6.29 -3.07
C GLU A 41 0.66 6.38 -2.23
N GLY A 42 0.71 5.68 -1.12
CA GLY A 42 -0.29 5.78 -0.07
C GLY A 42 0.42 5.94 1.26
N GLU A 43 0.19 7.06 1.92
CA GLU A 43 0.85 7.45 3.16
C GLU A 43 -0.21 7.78 4.21
N ARG A 44 0.16 7.70 5.48
CA ARG A 44 -0.71 8.14 6.57
C ARG A 44 -0.05 9.24 7.38
N ALA A 45 -0.82 10.26 7.70
CA ALA A 45 -0.49 11.24 8.72
C ALA A 45 -1.14 10.84 10.04
N TYR A 46 -0.39 11.01 11.13
CA TYR A 46 -0.82 10.79 12.50
C TYR A 46 -0.42 12.01 13.34
N GLY A 47 -1.37 12.65 13.97
CA GLY A 47 -1.10 13.86 14.76
C GLY A 47 -0.42 14.97 13.97
N GLY A 48 -0.72 15.11 12.67
CA GLY A 48 -0.15 16.13 11.79
C GLY A 48 1.22 15.78 11.18
N THR A 49 1.75 14.58 11.40
CA THR A 49 3.03 14.12 10.84
C THR A 49 2.81 12.94 9.90
N ILE A 50 3.29 13.05 8.66
CA ILE A 50 3.25 11.94 7.69
C ILE A 50 4.33 10.92 8.06
N PHE A 51 3.90 9.71 8.38
CA PHE A 51 4.82 8.65 8.81
C PHE A 51 5.68 8.17 7.64
N LYS A 52 7.00 8.20 7.81
CA LYS A 52 7.99 7.79 6.81
C LYS A 52 7.78 8.44 5.44
N SER A 53 7.44 9.73 5.44
CA SER A 53 7.14 10.51 4.24
C SER A 53 8.25 10.41 3.21
N ARG A 54 9.51 10.61 3.61
CA ARG A 54 10.66 10.61 2.71
C ARG A 54 10.86 9.25 2.03
N GLU A 55 10.75 8.16 2.77
CA GLU A 55 10.87 6.79 2.20
C GLU A 55 9.76 6.51 1.17
N HIS A 56 8.55 7.03 1.40
CA HIS A 56 7.46 6.96 0.43
C HIS A 56 7.75 7.78 -0.83
N THR A 57 8.26 9.01 -0.68
CA THR A 57 8.63 9.85 -1.83
C THR A 57 9.76 9.23 -2.66
N GLU A 58 10.78 8.70 -2.01
CA GLU A 58 11.87 8.03 -2.68
C GLU A 58 11.37 6.79 -3.46
N ARG A 59 10.43 6.03 -2.89
CA ARG A 59 9.82 4.89 -3.58
C ARG A 59 8.91 5.32 -4.74
N LEU A 60 8.17 6.42 -4.61
CA LEU A 60 7.40 6.99 -5.71
C LEU A 60 8.29 7.30 -6.91
N LEU A 61 9.40 8.03 -6.66
CA LEU A 61 10.34 8.39 -7.72
C LEU A 61 11.09 7.17 -8.28
N LYS A 62 11.41 6.18 -7.44
CA LYS A 62 11.95 4.90 -7.89
C LYS A 62 10.96 4.13 -8.76
N SER A 63 9.67 4.21 -8.45
CA SER A 63 8.62 3.62 -9.28
C SER A 63 8.49 4.35 -10.63
N CYS A 64 8.73 5.66 -10.69
CA CYS A 64 8.83 6.40 -11.96
C CYS A 64 9.97 5.84 -12.82
N ASP A 65 11.16 5.63 -12.24
CA ASP A 65 12.32 5.08 -12.96
C ASP A 65 12.01 3.70 -13.56
N TYR A 66 11.35 2.83 -12.82
CA TYR A 66 10.98 1.49 -13.31
C TYR A 66 10.00 1.51 -14.50
N LEU A 67 9.19 2.57 -14.64
CA LEU A 67 8.21 2.74 -15.72
C LEU A 67 8.68 3.71 -16.80
N ASP A 68 9.96 4.09 -16.81
CA ASP A 68 10.49 5.09 -17.74
C ASP A 68 9.67 6.41 -17.74
N ILE A 69 9.17 6.81 -16.57
CA ILE A 69 8.48 8.09 -16.37
C ILE A 69 9.50 9.08 -15.83
N PRO A 70 9.81 10.18 -16.56
CA PRO A 70 10.69 11.23 -16.06
C PRO A 70 10.21 11.74 -14.70
N ARG A 71 11.14 11.91 -13.77
CA ARG A 71 10.82 12.45 -12.44
C ARG A 71 10.40 13.91 -12.57
N PRO A 72 9.16 14.28 -12.20
CA PRO A 72 8.66 15.65 -12.40
C PRO A 72 9.21 16.64 -11.38
N TYR A 73 9.57 16.14 -10.18
CA TYR A 73 10.05 16.91 -9.03
C TYR A 73 11.14 16.14 -8.29
N SER A 74 11.94 16.85 -7.52
CA SER A 74 12.86 16.28 -6.56
C SER A 74 12.15 15.72 -5.32
N VAL A 75 12.88 14.96 -4.50
CA VAL A 75 12.34 14.47 -3.20
C VAL A 75 11.92 15.65 -2.32
N ASP A 76 12.76 16.68 -2.18
CA ASP A 76 12.50 17.78 -1.28
C ASP A 76 11.32 18.65 -1.72
N GLU A 77 11.12 18.84 -3.04
CA GLU A 77 9.94 19.51 -3.58
C GLU A 77 8.64 18.75 -3.29
N LEU A 78 8.65 17.42 -3.43
CA LEU A 78 7.48 16.60 -3.11
C LEU A 78 7.21 16.54 -1.60
N GLU A 79 8.25 16.50 -0.76
CA GLU A 79 8.10 16.58 0.70
C GLU A 79 7.44 17.90 1.11
N ALA A 80 7.91 19.04 0.57
CA ALA A 80 7.30 20.33 0.80
C ALA A 80 5.84 20.37 0.34
N ALA A 81 5.55 19.88 -0.87
CA ALA A 81 4.20 19.83 -1.42
C ALA A 81 3.24 18.97 -0.59
N LYS A 82 3.70 17.84 -0.05
CA LYS A 82 2.91 16.98 0.85
C LYS A 82 2.63 17.66 2.19
N ALA A 83 3.65 18.31 2.78
CA ALA A 83 3.48 19.06 4.02
C ALA A 83 2.47 20.20 3.85
N ASP A 84 2.57 20.96 2.77
CA ASP A 84 1.63 22.04 2.43
C ASP A 84 0.21 21.50 2.18
N ALA A 85 0.07 20.37 1.47
CA ALA A 85 -1.22 19.75 1.21
C ALA A 85 -1.89 19.27 2.50
N LEU A 86 -1.13 18.66 3.42
CA LEU A 86 -1.62 18.26 4.74
C LEU A 86 -2.03 19.49 5.56
N ALA A 87 -1.22 20.52 5.61
CA ALA A 87 -1.53 21.75 6.35
C ALA A 87 -2.80 22.42 5.82
N LYS A 88 -2.96 22.52 4.49
CA LYS A 88 -4.17 23.10 3.85
C LYS A 88 -5.42 22.25 4.03
N SER A 89 -5.29 20.95 4.24
CA SER A 89 -6.44 20.07 4.54
C SER A 89 -7.02 20.31 5.93
N GLY A 90 -6.25 20.86 6.86
CA GLY A 90 -6.61 21.03 8.27
C GLY A 90 -6.72 19.72 9.06
N LEU A 91 -6.33 18.59 8.47
CA LEU A 91 -6.42 17.26 9.08
C LEU A 91 -5.13 16.93 9.84
N THR A 92 -5.28 16.27 10.98
CA THR A 92 -4.16 15.71 11.75
C THR A 92 -3.97 14.22 11.53
N ASP A 93 -5.08 13.49 11.33
CA ASP A 93 -5.09 12.07 10.95
C ASP A 93 -5.68 11.94 9.54
N ALA A 94 -4.83 11.59 8.58
CA ALA A 94 -5.20 11.64 7.17
C ALA A 94 -4.55 10.55 6.34
N TYR A 95 -5.13 10.28 5.19
CA TYR A 95 -4.48 9.55 4.11
C TYR A 95 -3.92 10.55 3.10
N VAL A 96 -2.69 10.35 2.68
CA VAL A 96 -2.00 11.16 1.67
C VAL A 96 -1.74 10.29 0.45
N ARG A 97 -2.22 10.73 -0.71
CA ARG A 97 -2.08 10.05 -1.99
C ARG A 97 -1.28 10.92 -2.94
N ALA A 98 0.00 10.59 -3.13
CA ALA A 98 0.81 11.13 -4.20
C ALA A 98 0.66 10.26 -5.47
N LEU A 99 0.53 10.89 -6.62
CA LEU A 99 0.31 10.25 -7.92
C LEU A 99 1.15 10.94 -8.98
N VAL A 100 1.86 10.16 -9.80
CA VAL A 100 2.60 10.63 -10.98
C VAL A 100 2.15 9.83 -12.20
N TRP A 101 1.84 10.52 -13.32
CA TRP A 101 1.34 9.84 -14.52
C TRP A 101 1.69 10.58 -15.81
N ARG A 102 1.71 9.86 -16.93
CA ARG A 102 1.76 10.46 -18.25
C ARG A 102 0.39 11.03 -18.63
N GLY A 103 0.35 12.33 -18.86
CA GLY A 103 -0.86 13.06 -19.21
C GLY A 103 -1.29 12.90 -20.68
N SER A 104 -2.25 13.68 -21.10
CA SER A 104 -2.60 13.87 -22.50
C SER A 104 -1.59 14.80 -23.17
N GLY A 105 -1.24 14.49 -24.41
CA GLY A 105 -0.25 15.21 -25.19
C GLY A 105 -0.36 14.84 -26.67
N PRO A 106 0.70 15.06 -27.45
CA PRO A 106 0.67 14.78 -28.88
C PRO A 106 0.67 13.28 -29.22
N ASP A 107 1.06 12.43 -28.28
CA ASP A 107 1.22 10.99 -28.51
C ASP A 107 0.04 10.20 -27.90
N MET A 108 -0.62 9.38 -28.72
CA MET A 108 -1.69 8.45 -28.27
C MET A 108 -1.33 6.98 -28.52
N GLY A 109 -0.17 6.69 -29.10
CA GLY A 109 0.36 5.33 -29.22
C GLY A 109 1.04 4.84 -27.95
N VAL A 110 1.57 3.64 -27.98
CA VAL A 110 2.33 3.05 -26.87
C VAL A 110 3.53 3.94 -26.46
N ALA A 111 4.25 4.48 -27.45
CA ALA A 111 5.29 5.47 -27.21
C ALA A 111 4.66 6.84 -26.87
N SER A 112 5.10 7.45 -25.78
CA SER A 112 4.50 8.66 -25.23
C SER A 112 5.53 9.62 -24.64
N ALA A 113 6.75 9.61 -25.18
CA ALA A 113 7.87 10.40 -24.64
C ALA A 113 7.63 11.92 -24.64
N ARG A 114 6.80 12.42 -25.58
CA ARG A 114 6.45 13.85 -25.66
C ARG A 114 5.26 14.26 -24.81
N ASN A 115 4.57 13.31 -24.19
CA ASN A 115 3.45 13.65 -23.31
C ASN A 115 3.97 14.20 -21.99
N PRO A 116 3.33 15.24 -21.42
CA PRO A 116 3.73 15.81 -20.16
C PRO A 116 3.56 14.79 -19.04
N VAL A 117 4.50 14.79 -18.11
CA VAL A 117 4.34 14.10 -16.81
C VAL A 117 3.59 15.01 -15.86
N ARG A 118 2.59 14.48 -15.22
CA ARG A 118 1.69 15.19 -14.30
C ARG A 118 1.82 14.61 -12.91
N THR A 119 1.56 15.42 -11.90
CA THR A 119 1.65 15.03 -10.49
C THR A 119 0.48 15.60 -9.71
N ALA A 120 -0.07 14.81 -8.80
CA ALA A 120 -1.07 15.30 -7.86
C ALA A 120 -0.82 14.73 -6.45
N ILE A 121 -1.19 15.49 -5.43
CA ILE A 121 -1.18 15.08 -4.02
C ILE A 121 -2.54 15.44 -3.45
N ALA A 122 -3.31 14.42 -3.06
CA ALA A 122 -4.60 14.55 -2.42
C ALA A 122 -4.50 14.10 -0.95
N VAL A 123 -5.17 14.83 -0.05
CA VAL A 123 -5.21 14.53 1.39
C VAL A 123 -6.67 14.46 1.82
N TRP A 124 -7.03 13.39 2.52
CA TRP A 124 -8.41 13.24 3.03
C TRP A 124 -8.44 12.50 4.37
N GLU A 125 -9.50 12.68 5.09
CA GLU A 125 -9.75 11.97 6.34
C GLU A 125 -9.76 10.46 6.12
N TRP A 126 -9.08 9.73 6.99
CA TRP A 126 -9.00 8.27 6.91
C TRP A 126 -9.41 7.63 8.23
N GLY A 127 -10.47 6.86 8.19
CA GLY A 127 -10.89 6.04 9.30
C GLY A 127 -10.12 4.72 9.42
N ALA A 128 -10.50 3.89 10.37
CA ALA A 128 -9.94 2.54 10.52
C ALA A 128 -10.33 1.66 9.32
N TYR A 129 -9.34 1.12 8.60
CA TYR A 129 -9.54 0.35 7.36
C TYR A 129 -10.41 -0.91 7.56
N TYR A 130 -10.21 -1.61 8.68
CA TYR A 130 -11.01 -2.79 9.07
C TYR A 130 -11.97 -2.51 10.23
N GLY A 131 -12.11 -1.26 10.66
CA GLY A 131 -13.00 -0.84 11.75
C GLY A 131 -12.73 -1.54 13.08
N ASP A 132 -13.75 -1.56 13.96
CA ASP A 132 -13.67 -2.21 15.28
C ASP A 132 -13.48 -3.74 15.20
N ALA A 133 -13.77 -4.34 14.06
CA ALA A 133 -13.55 -5.76 13.81
C ALA A 133 -12.08 -6.12 13.57
N LYS A 134 -11.16 -5.13 13.45
CA LYS A 134 -9.74 -5.35 13.17
C LYS A 134 -9.13 -6.43 14.06
N MET A 135 -9.36 -6.36 15.38
CA MET A 135 -8.80 -7.30 16.35
C MET A 135 -9.55 -8.63 16.48
N LYS A 136 -10.62 -8.84 15.71
CA LYS A 136 -11.30 -10.15 15.61
C LYS A 136 -10.62 -11.08 14.59
N GLY A 137 -9.71 -10.54 13.79
CA GLY A 137 -9.04 -11.23 12.71
C GLY A 137 -9.80 -11.13 11.38
N ALA A 138 -9.13 -10.60 10.36
CA ALA A 138 -9.68 -10.51 9.01
C ALA A 138 -9.88 -11.91 8.41
N LYS A 139 -10.88 -12.05 7.54
CA LYS A 139 -11.08 -13.25 6.73
C LYS A 139 -10.62 -12.99 5.31
N LEU A 140 -9.75 -13.83 4.79
CA LEU A 140 -9.23 -13.75 3.42
C LEU A 140 -9.70 -14.94 2.57
N ASP A 141 -9.99 -14.67 1.31
CA ASP A 141 -10.10 -15.70 0.28
C ASP A 141 -8.73 -16.05 -0.30
N ILE A 142 -8.59 -17.09 -1.07
CA ILE A 142 -7.41 -17.37 -1.88
C ILE A 142 -7.70 -16.93 -3.32
N SER A 143 -6.88 -15.98 -3.81
CA SER A 143 -7.05 -15.42 -5.15
C SER A 143 -6.71 -16.45 -6.23
N LYS A 144 -7.48 -16.44 -7.31
CA LYS A 144 -7.12 -17.15 -8.54
C LYS A 144 -6.04 -16.42 -9.36
N TRP A 145 -5.88 -15.11 -9.14
CA TRP A 145 -4.89 -14.29 -9.81
C TRP A 145 -3.58 -14.31 -9.03
N LYS A 146 -2.47 -14.38 -9.75
CA LYS A 146 -1.12 -14.46 -9.18
C LYS A 146 -0.37 -13.16 -9.35
N ARG A 147 0.57 -12.87 -8.43
CA ARG A 147 1.54 -11.80 -8.63
C ARG A 147 2.44 -12.17 -9.82
N PRO A 148 2.67 -11.24 -10.76
CA PRO A 148 3.39 -11.53 -11.99
C PRO A 148 4.90 -11.69 -11.75
N SER A 149 5.55 -12.39 -12.67
CA SER A 149 7.02 -12.46 -12.73
C SER A 149 7.62 -11.07 -12.94
N PRO A 150 8.75 -10.74 -12.28
CA PRO A 150 9.50 -9.51 -12.55
C PRO A 150 10.05 -9.44 -13.98
N GLU A 151 10.09 -10.57 -14.70
CA GLU A 151 10.46 -10.62 -16.12
C GLU A 151 9.32 -10.19 -17.06
N THR A 152 8.10 -10.13 -16.58
CA THR A 152 6.91 -9.77 -17.38
C THR A 152 6.47 -8.33 -17.16
N ILE A 153 6.72 -7.77 -15.97
CA ILE A 153 6.33 -6.42 -15.58
C ILE A 153 7.21 -5.97 -14.39
N PRO A 154 7.52 -4.68 -14.25
CA PRO A 154 8.32 -4.19 -13.11
C PRO A 154 7.55 -4.31 -11.79
N SER A 155 7.50 -5.53 -11.24
CA SER A 155 6.72 -5.89 -10.05
C SER A 155 7.14 -5.16 -8.76
N PHE A 156 8.32 -4.55 -8.75
CA PHE A 156 8.84 -3.73 -7.65
C PHE A 156 8.36 -2.28 -7.69
N ALA A 157 7.72 -1.85 -8.78
CA ALA A 157 7.12 -0.53 -8.88
C ALA A 157 5.73 -0.52 -8.22
N LYS A 158 5.39 0.60 -7.56
CA LYS A 158 4.00 0.84 -7.12
C LYS A 158 3.20 1.44 -8.29
N ALA A 159 3.03 0.62 -9.32
CA ALA A 159 2.45 1.00 -10.62
C ALA A 159 0.96 0.68 -10.68
N SER A 160 0.16 1.57 -11.22
CA SER A 160 -1.30 1.41 -11.34
C SER A 160 -1.70 0.14 -12.08
N GLY A 161 -0.97 -0.25 -13.12
CA GLY A 161 -1.24 -1.45 -13.91
C GLY A 161 -1.13 -2.77 -13.13
N LEU A 162 -0.36 -2.79 -12.03
CA LEU A 162 -0.22 -3.95 -11.15
C LEU A 162 -1.45 -4.16 -10.24
N TYR A 163 -2.30 -3.14 -10.09
CA TYR A 163 -3.46 -3.19 -9.18
C TYR A 163 -4.74 -3.72 -9.83
N MET A 164 -4.76 -3.92 -11.14
CA MET A 164 -5.91 -4.52 -11.82
C MET A 164 -6.23 -5.91 -11.26
N ILE A 165 -5.22 -6.79 -11.15
CA ILE A 165 -5.40 -8.14 -10.57
C ILE A 165 -5.76 -8.09 -9.09
N CYS A 166 -5.27 -7.09 -8.35
CA CYS A 166 -5.63 -6.87 -6.96
C CYS A 166 -7.11 -6.49 -6.82
N THR A 167 -7.61 -5.57 -7.66
CA THR A 167 -9.03 -5.18 -7.68
C THR A 167 -9.93 -6.38 -7.99
N MET A 168 -9.59 -7.16 -9.01
CA MET A 168 -10.36 -8.36 -9.39
C MET A 168 -10.38 -9.41 -8.27
N SER A 169 -9.24 -9.60 -7.57
CA SER A 169 -9.13 -10.52 -6.44
C SER A 169 -9.94 -10.04 -5.24
N LYS A 170 -9.89 -8.75 -4.95
CA LYS A 170 -10.65 -8.11 -3.87
C LYS A 170 -12.16 -8.25 -4.09
N HIS A 171 -12.66 -7.94 -5.29
CA HIS A 171 -14.09 -8.08 -5.63
C HIS A 171 -14.55 -9.53 -5.47
N ALA A 172 -13.74 -10.51 -5.93
CA ALA A 172 -14.09 -11.93 -5.78
C ALA A 172 -14.13 -12.36 -4.30
N ALA A 173 -13.22 -11.85 -3.46
CA ALA A 173 -13.21 -12.13 -2.03
C ALA A 173 -14.41 -11.51 -1.31
N GLU A 174 -14.72 -10.25 -1.62
CA GLU A 174 -15.87 -9.52 -1.03
C GLU A 174 -17.19 -10.20 -1.39
N ALA A 175 -17.35 -10.70 -2.61
CA ALA A 175 -18.53 -11.49 -3.03
C ALA A 175 -18.72 -12.79 -2.21
N LYS A 176 -17.66 -13.29 -1.56
CA LYS A 176 -17.69 -14.44 -0.64
C LYS A 176 -17.75 -14.04 0.84
N GLY A 177 -17.91 -12.74 1.13
CA GLY A 177 -17.92 -12.22 2.51
C GLY A 177 -16.55 -12.18 3.17
N CYS A 178 -15.46 -12.22 2.40
CA CYS A 178 -14.10 -12.04 2.88
C CYS A 178 -13.68 -10.57 2.80
N SER A 179 -12.79 -10.16 3.69
CA SER A 179 -12.28 -8.78 3.73
C SER A 179 -11.22 -8.49 2.68
N ASP A 180 -10.49 -9.51 2.25
CA ASP A 180 -9.40 -9.41 1.27
C ASP A 180 -9.10 -10.79 0.65
N ALA A 181 -8.08 -10.90 -0.21
CA ALA A 181 -7.60 -12.16 -0.75
C ALA A 181 -6.09 -12.30 -0.61
N LEU A 182 -5.63 -13.49 -0.20
CA LEU A 182 -4.23 -13.89 -0.31
C LEU A 182 -3.93 -14.25 -1.76
N MET A 183 -2.85 -13.72 -2.29
CA MET A 183 -2.36 -13.98 -3.65
C MET A 183 -1.09 -14.83 -3.59
N MET A 184 -1.00 -15.78 -4.51
CA MET A 184 0.25 -16.50 -4.77
C MET A 184 1.08 -15.72 -5.79
N ASP A 185 2.36 -16.01 -5.88
CA ASP A 185 3.20 -15.53 -6.97
C ASP A 185 3.06 -16.42 -8.23
N TYR A 186 3.70 -16.03 -9.31
CA TYR A 186 3.68 -16.75 -10.58
C TYR A 186 4.21 -18.19 -10.48
N ARG A 187 5.07 -18.48 -9.49
CA ARG A 187 5.63 -19.82 -9.20
C ARG A 187 4.66 -20.67 -8.38
N GLY A 188 3.75 -20.05 -7.64
CA GLY A 188 2.80 -20.71 -6.75
C GLY A 188 3.07 -20.53 -5.27
N TYR A 189 4.15 -19.83 -4.88
CA TYR A 189 4.41 -19.51 -3.48
C TYR A 189 3.47 -18.43 -2.96
N VAL A 190 3.23 -18.42 -1.66
CA VAL A 190 2.52 -17.34 -0.99
C VAL A 190 3.26 -16.02 -1.21
N ALA A 191 2.54 -14.98 -1.67
CA ALA A 191 3.11 -13.68 -1.94
C ALA A 191 2.65 -12.61 -0.93
N GLU A 192 1.48 -12.07 -1.13
CA GLU A 192 0.91 -10.99 -0.33
C GLU A 192 -0.61 -10.96 -0.47
N ALA A 193 -1.32 -10.14 0.30
CA ALA A 193 -2.73 -9.83 0.04
C ALA A 193 -2.84 -8.78 -1.09
N THR A 194 -4.07 -8.37 -1.45
CA THR A 194 -4.28 -7.49 -2.60
C THR A 194 -3.62 -6.10 -2.46
N GLY A 195 -3.39 -5.64 -1.25
CA GLY A 195 -2.76 -4.33 -0.97
C GLY A 195 -1.90 -4.31 0.29
N ALA A 196 -1.49 -5.48 0.81
CA ALA A 196 -0.76 -5.60 2.08
C ALA A 196 0.14 -6.84 2.06
N ASN A 197 1.33 -6.75 2.68
CA ASN A 197 2.20 -7.90 2.87
C ASN A 197 1.68 -8.79 4.01
N VAL A 198 2.06 -10.05 4.03
CA VAL A 198 1.59 -11.05 4.99
C VAL A 198 2.73 -11.59 5.85
N PHE A 199 2.41 -11.91 7.09
CA PHE A 199 3.28 -12.52 8.08
C PHE A 199 2.57 -13.69 8.75
N PHE A 200 3.36 -14.69 9.15
CA PHE A 200 2.89 -15.89 9.84
C PHE A 200 3.79 -16.19 11.05
N VAL A 201 3.24 -16.82 12.07
CA VAL A 201 4.00 -17.29 13.24
C VAL A 201 3.99 -18.81 13.28
N LYS A 202 5.15 -19.37 13.55
CA LYS A 202 5.33 -20.79 13.81
C LYS A 202 6.49 -21.00 14.78
N ASP A 203 6.29 -21.81 15.82
CA ASP A 203 7.32 -22.19 16.79
C ASP A 203 8.06 -20.97 17.39
N GLY A 204 7.34 -19.85 17.61
CA GLY A 204 7.88 -18.60 18.15
C GLY A 204 8.64 -17.73 17.14
N ALA A 205 8.90 -18.19 15.92
CA ALA A 205 9.51 -17.40 14.85
C ALA A 205 8.45 -16.79 13.93
N VAL A 206 8.77 -15.64 13.32
CA VAL A 206 7.92 -14.96 12.36
C VAL A 206 8.43 -15.23 10.95
N HIS A 207 7.56 -15.72 10.09
CA HIS A 207 7.85 -15.99 8.67
C HIS A 207 7.11 -14.98 7.80
N THR A 208 7.80 -14.47 6.78
CA THR A 208 7.17 -13.59 5.78
C THR A 208 7.72 -13.90 4.40
N PRO A 209 6.86 -13.85 3.35
CA PRO A 209 7.31 -14.09 1.99
C PRO A 209 8.43 -13.14 1.57
N LYS A 210 9.43 -13.68 0.85
CA LYS A 210 10.52 -12.89 0.26
C LYS A 210 9.96 -12.00 -0.86
N PRO A 211 10.15 -10.68 -0.80
CA PRO A 211 9.54 -9.73 -1.75
C PRO A 211 10.35 -9.65 -3.05
N ASP A 212 10.40 -10.72 -3.82
CA ASP A 212 11.15 -10.83 -5.08
C ASP A 212 10.27 -10.67 -6.33
N CYS A 213 8.94 -10.57 -6.18
CA CYS A 213 7.99 -10.30 -7.27
C CYS A 213 6.80 -9.43 -6.85
N PHE A 214 6.92 -8.75 -5.74
CA PHE A 214 5.93 -7.81 -5.20
C PHE A 214 6.62 -6.74 -4.34
N LEU A 215 5.87 -5.76 -3.84
CA LEU A 215 6.46 -4.66 -3.09
C LEU A 215 7.00 -5.10 -1.73
N ASN A 216 8.26 -4.73 -1.44
CA ASN A 216 8.78 -4.74 -0.08
C ASN A 216 8.19 -3.53 0.68
N GLY A 217 7.04 -3.72 1.31
CA GLY A 217 6.26 -2.65 1.93
C GLY A 217 7.03 -1.89 3.01
N ILE A 218 6.86 -0.57 3.09
CA ILE A 218 7.47 0.27 4.13
C ILE A 218 6.97 -0.15 5.51
N THR A 219 5.68 -0.44 5.65
CA THR A 219 5.11 -0.99 6.88
C THR A 219 5.70 -2.37 7.20
N ARG A 220 5.88 -3.23 6.19
CA ARG A 220 6.53 -4.54 6.36
C ARG A 220 7.94 -4.39 6.94
N GLN A 221 8.76 -3.53 6.35
CA GLN A 221 10.13 -3.28 6.82
C GLN A 221 10.15 -2.73 8.25
N THR A 222 9.23 -1.82 8.57
CA THR A 222 9.07 -1.27 9.93
C THR A 222 8.73 -2.38 10.93
N VAL A 223 7.78 -3.25 10.61
CA VAL A 223 7.37 -4.36 11.49
C VAL A 223 8.50 -5.37 11.68
N ILE A 224 9.27 -5.67 10.63
CA ILE A 224 10.48 -6.51 10.75
C ILE A 224 11.49 -5.89 11.72
N GLY A 225 11.73 -4.58 11.64
CA GLY A 225 12.59 -3.86 12.58
C GLY A 225 12.11 -4.00 14.01
N LEU A 226 10.84 -3.70 14.27
CA LEU A 226 10.23 -3.81 15.61
C LEU A 226 10.30 -5.23 16.20
N LEU A 227 10.08 -6.27 15.37
CA LEU A 227 10.19 -7.66 15.81
C LEU A 227 11.63 -8.00 16.19
N ARG A 228 12.61 -7.60 15.39
CA ARG A 228 14.04 -7.82 15.67
C ARG A 228 14.49 -7.08 16.93
N GLU A 229 14.05 -5.86 17.16
CA GLU A 229 14.30 -5.10 18.39
C GLU A 229 13.74 -5.80 19.63
N LYS A 230 12.64 -6.53 19.49
CA LYS A 230 12.04 -7.37 20.54
C LYS A 230 12.73 -8.74 20.69
N GLY A 231 13.77 -9.03 19.92
CA GLY A 231 14.46 -10.34 19.94
C GLY A 231 13.68 -11.47 19.27
N VAL A 232 12.65 -11.15 18.48
CA VAL A 232 11.87 -12.14 17.73
C VAL A 232 12.59 -12.46 16.42
N GLU A 233 12.82 -13.74 16.15
CA GLU A 233 13.41 -14.20 14.89
C GLU A 233 12.44 -13.92 13.73
N VAL A 234 12.95 -13.31 12.64
CA VAL A 234 12.18 -13.04 11.41
C VAL A 234 12.87 -13.70 10.23
N ILE A 235 12.16 -14.64 9.60
CA ILE A 235 12.64 -15.47 8.48
C ILE A 235 11.94 -15.04 7.21
N GLU A 236 12.69 -14.39 6.30
CA GLU A 236 12.23 -13.99 4.97
C GLU A 236 12.51 -15.12 3.98
N ARG A 237 11.48 -15.82 3.52
CA ARG A 237 11.63 -17.00 2.65
C ARG A 237 10.46 -17.20 1.70
N HIS A 238 10.58 -18.11 0.75
CA HIS A 238 9.42 -18.62 0.02
C HIS A 238 8.60 -19.53 0.94
N ILE A 239 7.29 -19.44 0.84
CA ILE A 239 6.32 -20.19 1.66
C ILE A 239 5.41 -20.94 0.71
N GLU A 240 5.35 -22.25 0.86
CA GLU A 240 4.42 -23.09 0.09
C GLU A 240 3.00 -22.93 0.64
N PRO A 241 1.95 -22.95 -0.21
CA PRO A 241 0.56 -22.86 0.26
C PRO A 241 0.18 -23.94 1.27
N ALA A 242 0.73 -25.14 1.15
CA ALA A 242 0.47 -26.24 2.07
C ALA A 242 0.99 -25.97 3.50
N GLU A 243 1.95 -25.06 3.66
CA GLU A 243 2.48 -24.68 4.98
C GLU A 243 1.48 -23.85 5.80
N LEU A 244 0.44 -23.28 5.16
CA LEU A 244 -0.57 -22.46 5.84
C LEU A 244 -1.26 -23.23 6.97
N GLU A 245 -1.40 -24.55 6.87
CA GLU A 245 -1.98 -25.41 7.90
C GLU A 245 -1.14 -25.44 9.19
N GLY A 246 0.18 -25.24 9.06
CA GLY A 246 1.12 -25.34 10.19
C GLY A 246 1.43 -24.02 10.89
N PHE A 247 0.84 -22.88 10.46
CA PHE A 247 1.04 -21.59 11.11
C PHE A 247 -0.01 -21.32 12.19
N GLU A 248 0.42 -20.75 13.31
CA GLU A 248 -0.40 -20.48 14.49
C GLU A 248 -1.12 -19.13 14.40
N GLN A 249 -0.41 -18.09 13.94
CA GLN A 249 -0.91 -16.71 13.85
C GLN A 249 -0.60 -16.14 12.49
N CYS A 250 -1.42 -15.17 12.07
CA CYS A 250 -1.24 -14.47 10.80
C CYS A 250 -1.64 -13.00 10.93
N TRP A 251 -0.93 -12.09 10.24
CA TRP A 251 -1.35 -10.70 10.09
C TRP A 251 -0.89 -10.11 8.76
N LEU A 252 -1.56 -9.03 8.37
CA LEU A 252 -1.22 -8.20 7.23
C LEU A 252 -0.50 -6.93 7.68
N THR A 253 0.33 -6.37 6.78
CA THR A 253 0.96 -5.07 6.98
C THR A 253 0.83 -4.18 5.75
N GLY A 254 0.42 -2.94 5.94
CA GLY A 254 0.30 -1.95 4.87
C GLY A 254 -0.06 -0.59 5.43
N THR A 255 0.12 0.47 4.65
CA THR A 255 -0.17 1.83 5.12
C THR A 255 -1.63 1.98 5.55
N ALA A 256 -2.58 1.49 4.75
CA ALA A 256 -4.01 1.53 5.07
C ALA A 256 -4.39 0.48 6.14
N ALA A 257 -3.81 -0.71 6.05
CA ALA A 257 -4.08 -1.82 6.95
C ALA A 257 -3.35 -1.69 8.30
N GLU A 258 -2.25 -0.91 8.35
CA GLU A 258 -1.34 -0.89 9.49
C GLU A 258 -0.83 -2.32 9.79
N VAL A 259 -1.02 -2.82 11.01
CA VAL A 259 -0.89 -4.24 11.35
C VAL A 259 -2.29 -4.77 11.63
N THR A 260 -2.77 -5.66 10.78
CA THR A 260 -4.12 -6.22 10.87
C THR A 260 -4.07 -7.74 11.05
N PRO A 261 -4.55 -8.27 12.20
CA PRO A 261 -4.66 -9.70 12.41
C PRO A 261 -5.51 -10.39 11.35
N VAL A 262 -5.13 -11.61 10.99
CA VAL A 262 -5.91 -12.49 10.11
C VAL A 262 -6.35 -13.70 10.91
N GLY A 263 -7.65 -13.99 10.91
CA GLY A 263 -8.24 -15.14 11.59
C GLY A 263 -8.51 -16.33 10.67
N GLN A 264 -8.59 -16.07 9.35
CA GLN A 264 -8.88 -17.14 8.37
C GLN A 264 -8.34 -16.78 6.98
N ILE A 265 -7.79 -17.77 6.28
CA ILE A 265 -7.43 -17.72 4.86
C ILE A 265 -7.97 -18.98 4.18
N GLY A 266 -8.99 -18.86 3.33
CA GLY A 266 -9.68 -20.03 2.78
C GLY A 266 -10.21 -20.91 3.90
N ASP A 267 -9.76 -22.17 3.94
CA ASP A 267 -10.11 -23.14 4.99
C ASP A 267 -9.17 -23.15 6.19
N TYR A 268 -8.04 -22.41 6.13
CA TYR A 268 -7.06 -22.32 7.21
C TYR A 268 -7.46 -21.27 8.25
N THR A 269 -7.33 -21.62 9.53
CA THR A 269 -7.65 -20.73 10.65
C THR A 269 -6.41 -20.36 11.45
N PHE A 270 -6.36 -19.13 11.96
CA PHE A 270 -5.23 -18.60 12.71
C PHE A 270 -5.72 -17.94 13.99
N GLU A 271 -4.94 -18.09 15.06
CA GLU A 271 -5.21 -17.39 16.30
C GLU A 271 -4.78 -15.92 16.20
N VAL A 272 -5.58 -15.03 16.76
CA VAL A 272 -5.13 -13.65 17.05
C VAL A 272 -4.41 -13.70 18.41
N GLY A 273 -3.19 -14.22 18.38
CA GLY A 273 -2.41 -14.51 19.59
C GLY A 273 -1.69 -13.30 20.17
N ALA A 274 -0.89 -13.57 21.20
CA ALA A 274 -0.19 -12.53 21.99
C ALA A 274 0.80 -11.73 21.13
N LEU A 275 1.61 -12.38 20.30
CA LEU A 275 2.58 -11.70 19.45
C LEU A 275 1.92 -10.79 18.41
N THR A 276 0.84 -11.26 17.79
CA THR A 276 0.05 -10.45 16.84
C THR A 276 -0.52 -9.19 17.49
N ARG A 277 -1.06 -9.32 18.72
CA ARG A 277 -1.59 -8.18 19.48
C ARG A 277 -0.49 -7.19 19.88
N ASP A 278 0.62 -7.72 20.38
CA ASP A 278 1.76 -6.89 20.80
C ASP A 278 2.35 -6.09 19.65
N ILE A 279 2.60 -6.73 18.50
CA ILE A 279 3.17 -6.01 17.35
C ILE A 279 2.20 -4.97 16.77
N ALA A 280 0.89 -5.25 16.77
CA ALA A 280 -0.12 -4.29 16.35
C ALA A 280 -0.15 -3.04 17.25
N GLN A 281 -0.12 -3.23 18.57
CA GLN A 281 -0.07 -2.14 19.53
C GLN A 281 1.26 -1.38 19.48
N THR A 282 2.38 -2.08 19.31
CA THR A 282 3.71 -1.46 19.19
C THR A 282 3.78 -0.59 17.95
N TYR A 283 3.28 -1.08 16.80
CA TYR A 283 3.21 -0.28 15.57
C TYR A 283 2.33 0.96 15.75
N GLU A 284 1.16 0.82 16.36
CA GLU A 284 0.25 1.95 16.63
C GLU A 284 0.93 3.03 17.50
N LYS A 285 1.63 2.63 18.56
CA LYS A 285 2.40 3.56 19.39
C LYS A 285 3.53 4.24 18.61
N LEU A 286 4.24 3.49 17.75
CA LEU A 286 5.32 4.03 16.93
C LEU A 286 4.81 5.15 16.01
N VAL A 287 3.76 4.89 15.24
CA VAL A 287 3.27 5.85 14.23
C VAL A 287 2.68 7.12 14.87
N ARG A 288 2.29 7.03 16.15
CA ARG A 288 1.79 8.17 16.94
C ARG A 288 2.86 8.86 17.78
N GLY A 289 4.15 8.47 17.61
CA GLY A 289 5.26 9.05 18.39
C GLY A 289 5.20 8.72 19.88
N GLN A 290 4.53 7.65 20.28
CA GLN A 290 4.32 7.22 21.67
C GLN A 290 5.26 6.10 22.12
N LEU A 291 6.13 5.60 21.22
CA LEU A 291 7.23 4.71 21.61
C LEU A 291 8.32 5.57 22.24
N VAL A 292 8.49 5.41 23.54
CA VAL A 292 9.67 5.90 24.24
C VAL A 292 10.82 4.97 23.84
N ALA A 293 11.92 5.53 23.33
CA ALA A 293 13.14 4.76 23.15
C ALA A 293 13.54 4.18 24.50
N ALA A 294 13.71 2.86 24.57
CA ALA A 294 14.17 2.18 25.77
C ALA A 294 15.66 2.44 25.99
#